data_f4d67d77e65af9bdbca738c3d7771975
#
_entry.id   f4d67d77e65af9bdbca738c3d7771975
#
_cell.length_a   1.000
_cell.length_b   1.000
_cell.length_c   1.000
_cell.angle_alpha   90.00
_cell.angle_beta   90.00
_cell.angle_gamma   90.00
#
_symmetry.space_group_name_H-M   'P 1'
#
loop_
_entity.id
_entity.type
_entity.pdbx_description
1 polymer ?
#
loop_
_entity_poly.entity_id
_entity_poly.type
_entity_poly.pdbx_seq_one_letter_code
_entity_poly.pdbx_strand_id
1 'polypeptide(L)'
;MSKAAQRAYTAIRDSIIGGAYAPGMHLTESELAEIVGVSRTPVHDALLRLKADGLIEMQRNQGARVKTYSDRDIDEIFELRAYLEGYGAELAAHDISDEDITQLEKLADEMEALGKVQDTAGLYEFARINSSFHKKIIEASGSILLTSLLSQLIDMPLVVLKEHSWRGRANQHRSNQQHRNIIDALKSHDPKWARSVMYGHIISTRPHPESKP
;
A
#
# COMPACT_ATOMS: atom_id res chain seq x y z
N MET A 1 17.22 5.98 12.56
CA MET A 1 16.13 6.00 13.59
C MET A 1 16.50 5.13 14.77
N SER A 2 16.16 5.53 16.01
CA SER A 2 16.30 4.67 17.21
C SER A 2 15.31 3.51 17.16
N LYS A 3 15.59 2.40 17.89
CA LYS A 3 14.65 1.27 18.02
C LYS A 3 13.27 1.72 18.54
N ALA A 4 13.23 2.70 19.46
CA ALA A 4 12.00 3.26 19.99
C ALA A 4 11.21 4.04 18.92
N ALA A 5 11.89 4.84 18.09
CA ALA A 5 11.24 5.56 17.00
C ALA A 5 10.73 4.62 15.90
N GLN A 6 11.46 3.53 15.60
CA GLN A 6 10.97 2.49 14.68
C GLN A 6 9.73 1.79 15.24
N ARG A 7 9.70 1.45 16.53
CA ARG A 7 8.52 0.86 17.19
C ARG A 7 7.32 1.81 17.14
N ALA A 8 7.53 3.10 17.43
CA ALA A 8 6.47 4.11 17.35
C ALA A 8 5.94 4.25 15.92
N TYR A 9 6.84 4.37 14.94
CA TYR A 9 6.47 4.44 13.53
C TYR A 9 5.60 3.25 13.11
N THR A 10 6.04 2.02 13.38
CA THR A 10 5.30 0.81 13.01
C THR A 10 3.93 0.77 13.68
N ALA A 11 3.86 0.99 14.99
CA ALA A 11 2.60 0.96 15.73
C ALA A 11 1.59 2.01 15.24
N ILE A 12 2.04 3.24 15.01
CA ILE A 12 1.17 4.32 14.53
C ILE A 12 0.74 4.07 13.08
N ARG A 13 1.68 3.67 12.21
CA ARG A 13 1.40 3.30 10.82
C ARG A 13 0.34 2.20 10.75
N ASP A 14 0.53 1.12 11.49
CA ASP A 14 -0.39 -0.01 11.48
C ASP A 14 -1.77 0.37 12.03
N SER A 15 -1.83 1.30 13.00
CA SER A 15 -3.09 1.85 13.52
C SER A 15 -3.81 2.74 12.49
N ILE A 16 -3.08 3.53 11.69
CA ILE A 16 -3.65 4.32 10.59
C ILE A 16 -4.16 3.36 9.49
N ILE A 17 -3.32 2.46 9.02
CA ILE A 17 -3.65 1.48 7.99
C ILE A 17 -4.76 0.56 8.51
N GLY A 18 -4.66 0.03 9.73
CA GLY A 18 -5.66 -0.75 10.44
C GLY A 18 -6.93 0.02 10.78
N GLY A 19 -6.95 1.33 10.53
CA GLY A 19 -8.11 2.18 10.68
C GLY A 19 -8.54 2.46 12.11
N ALA A 20 -7.73 2.12 13.09
CA ALA A 20 -7.91 2.59 14.47
C ALA A 20 -7.82 4.12 14.53
N TYR A 21 -6.96 4.71 13.69
CA TYR A 21 -6.90 6.14 13.47
C TYR A 21 -7.57 6.50 12.13
N ALA A 22 -8.79 7.04 12.21
CA ALA A 22 -9.57 7.39 11.03
C ALA A 22 -8.95 8.58 10.27
N PRO A 23 -9.15 8.67 8.93
CA PRO A 23 -8.84 9.86 8.17
C PRO A 23 -9.39 11.13 8.82
N GLY A 24 -8.60 12.19 8.84
CA GLY A 24 -8.92 13.44 9.52
C GLY A 24 -8.77 13.42 11.06
N MET A 25 -8.51 12.26 11.68
CA MET A 25 -8.32 12.15 13.12
C MET A 25 -7.07 12.92 13.57
N HIS A 26 -7.21 13.67 14.66
CA HIS A 26 -6.10 14.37 15.30
C HIS A 26 -5.34 13.43 16.23
N LEU A 27 -4.01 13.46 16.15
CA LEU A 27 -3.09 12.62 16.92
C LEU A 27 -2.11 13.51 17.68
N THR A 28 -2.08 13.41 19.01
CA THR A 28 -1.11 14.15 19.81
C THR A 28 0.10 13.28 20.16
N GLU A 29 1.28 13.91 20.24
CA GLU A 29 2.51 13.19 20.63
C GLU A 29 2.40 12.57 22.02
N SER A 30 1.66 13.20 22.94
CA SER A 30 1.51 12.74 24.31
C SER A 30 0.69 11.45 24.38
N GLU A 31 -0.48 11.41 23.73
CA GLU A 31 -1.33 10.22 23.66
C GLU A 31 -0.63 9.06 22.96
N LEU A 32 0.05 9.35 21.84
CA LEU A 32 0.79 8.32 21.11
C LEU A 32 1.96 7.77 21.93
N ALA A 33 2.65 8.62 22.70
CA ALA A 33 3.74 8.21 23.59
C ALA A 33 3.26 7.24 24.69
N GLU A 34 2.10 7.53 25.27
CA GLU A 34 1.44 6.69 26.28
C GLU A 34 1.01 5.35 25.67
N ILE A 35 0.32 5.36 24.52
CA ILE A 35 -0.17 4.15 23.83
C ILE A 35 0.99 3.22 23.41
N VAL A 36 2.06 3.79 22.84
CA VAL A 36 3.21 3.01 22.36
C VAL A 36 4.17 2.61 23.49
N GLY A 37 4.09 3.30 24.65
CA GLY A 37 4.99 3.08 25.79
C GLY A 37 6.42 3.55 25.51
N VAL A 38 6.57 4.76 24.95
CA VAL A 38 7.85 5.42 24.67
C VAL A 38 7.79 6.90 25.09
N SER A 39 8.94 7.60 25.10
CA SER A 39 8.92 9.06 25.31
C SER A 39 8.44 9.81 24.06
N ARG A 40 8.20 11.13 24.18
CA ARG A 40 7.68 11.96 23.07
C ARG A 40 8.64 12.13 21.92
N THR A 41 9.95 12.20 22.19
CA THR A 41 10.98 12.37 21.12
C THR A 41 10.92 11.27 20.04
N PRO A 42 10.96 9.96 20.35
CA PRO A 42 10.81 8.92 19.33
C PRO A 42 9.45 8.94 18.63
N VAL A 43 8.38 9.43 19.29
CA VAL A 43 7.08 9.64 18.62
C VAL A 43 7.17 10.76 17.60
N HIS A 44 7.80 11.88 17.97
CA HIS A 44 8.03 13.00 17.04
C HIS A 44 8.80 12.54 15.80
N ASP A 45 9.91 11.78 15.98
CA ASP A 45 10.68 11.22 14.86
C ASP A 45 9.81 10.30 13.98
N ALA A 46 8.96 9.48 14.60
CA ALA A 46 8.02 8.61 13.89
C ALA A 46 6.99 9.42 13.09
N LEU A 47 6.43 10.49 13.68
CA LEU A 47 5.48 11.36 12.98
C LEU A 47 6.12 12.11 11.80
N LEU A 48 7.37 12.56 11.92
CA LEU A 48 8.09 13.16 10.79
C LEU A 48 8.21 12.19 9.61
N ARG A 49 8.47 10.91 9.90
CA ARG A 49 8.53 9.87 8.86
C ARG A 49 7.15 9.58 8.27
N LEU A 50 6.12 9.41 9.11
CA LEU A 50 4.73 9.21 8.65
C LEU A 50 4.25 10.37 7.77
N LYS A 51 4.69 11.60 8.06
CA LYS A 51 4.45 12.77 7.20
C LYS A 51 5.17 12.62 5.86
N ALA A 52 6.44 12.21 5.86
CA ALA A 52 7.19 11.95 4.63
C ALA A 52 6.55 10.84 3.79
N ASP A 53 5.99 9.81 4.44
CA ASP A 53 5.25 8.72 3.81
C ASP A 53 3.81 9.13 3.37
N GLY A 54 3.39 10.38 3.58
CA GLY A 54 2.09 10.90 3.15
C GLY A 54 0.89 10.45 4.00
N LEU A 55 1.10 9.75 5.11
CA LEU A 55 0.02 9.19 5.95
C LEU A 55 -0.61 10.23 6.88
N ILE A 56 0.13 11.27 7.23
CA ILE A 56 -0.32 12.33 8.13
C ILE A 56 0.14 13.71 7.64
N GLU A 57 -0.48 14.74 8.19
CA GLU A 57 -0.06 16.13 8.10
C GLU A 57 0.31 16.64 9.49
N MET A 58 1.50 17.27 9.63
CA MET A 58 1.89 17.91 10.88
C MET A 58 1.17 19.24 11.03
N GLN A 59 0.58 19.48 12.20
CA GLN A 59 -0.04 20.75 12.57
C GLN A 59 0.85 21.47 13.58
N ARG A 60 1.18 22.74 13.29
CA ARG A 60 2.08 23.52 14.14
C ARG A 60 1.52 23.61 15.57
N ASN A 61 2.28 23.12 16.55
CA ASN A 61 1.94 23.09 17.99
C ASN A 61 0.68 22.27 18.35
N GLN A 62 0.17 21.44 17.43
CA GLN A 62 -1.06 20.66 17.64
C GLN A 62 -0.89 19.15 17.38
N GLY A 63 0.35 18.69 17.09
CA GLY A 63 0.59 17.29 16.76
C GLY A 63 0.40 16.98 15.28
N ALA A 64 -0.33 15.94 14.95
CA ALA A 64 -0.55 15.49 13.58
C ALA A 64 -2.05 15.22 13.30
N ARG A 65 -2.41 15.18 12.03
CA ARG A 65 -3.74 14.75 11.56
C ARG A 65 -3.56 13.67 10.52
N VAL A 66 -4.33 12.60 10.60
CA VAL A 66 -4.38 11.56 9.55
C VAL A 66 -4.86 12.20 8.25
N LYS A 67 -4.12 11.98 7.15
CA LYS A 67 -4.41 12.62 5.87
C LYS A 67 -5.72 12.11 5.28
N THR A 68 -6.45 13.00 4.63
CA THR A 68 -7.65 12.71 3.83
C THR A 68 -7.33 12.91 2.35
N TYR A 69 -8.00 12.17 1.48
CA TYR A 69 -7.82 12.25 0.04
C TYR A 69 -9.15 12.50 -0.65
N SER A 70 -9.20 13.46 -1.57
CA SER A 70 -10.36 13.66 -2.44
C SER A 70 -10.44 12.55 -3.51
N ASP A 71 -11.61 12.38 -4.14
CA ASP A 71 -11.78 11.44 -5.26
C ASP A 71 -10.77 11.69 -6.38
N ARG A 72 -10.47 12.97 -6.65
CA ARG A 72 -9.46 13.39 -7.63
C ARG A 72 -8.05 12.94 -7.23
N ASP A 73 -7.68 13.10 -5.95
CA ASP A 73 -6.37 12.64 -5.46
C ASP A 73 -6.24 11.13 -5.60
N ILE A 74 -7.33 10.40 -5.34
CA ILE A 74 -7.38 8.95 -5.48
C ILE A 74 -7.18 8.54 -6.95
N ASP A 75 -7.89 9.17 -7.86
CA ASP A 75 -7.74 8.92 -9.29
C ASP A 75 -6.30 9.16 -9.74
N GLU A 76 -5.69 10.27 -9.34
CA GLU A 76 -4.31 10.62 -9.66
C GLU A 76 -3.29 9.62 -9.08
N ILE A 77 -3.50 9.16 -7.82
CA ILE A 77 -2.66 8.13 -7.19
C ILE A 77 -2.69 6.83 -8.00
N PHE A 78 -3.89 6.35 -8.39
CA PHE A 78 -4.01 5.10 -9.15
C PHE A 78 -3.42 5.22 -10.55
N GLU A 79 -3.58 6.36 -11.22
CA GLU A 79 -2.94 6.61 -12.53
C GLU A 79 -1.41 6.61 -12.41
N LEU A 80 -0.84 7.35 -11.45
CA LEU A 80 0.60 7.37 -11.24
C LEU A 80 1.15 5.98 -10.88
N ARG A 81 0.47 5.24 -10.03
CA ARG A 81 0.84 3.86 -9.69
C ARG A 81 0.82 2.98 -10.94
N ALA A 82 -0.23 3.04 -11.76
CA ALA A 82 -0.35 2.22 -12.96
C ALA A 82 0.84 2.43 -13.91
N TYR A 83 1.23 3.68 -14.14
CA TYR A 83 2.39 3.99 -14.98
C TYR A 83 3.72 3.51 -14.37
N LEU A 84 3.95 3.82 -13.09
CA LEU A 84 5.22 3.54 -12.43
C LEU A 84 5.38 2.05 -12.10
N GLU A 85 4.33 1.40 -11.62
CA GLU A 85 4.38 -0.05 -11.33
C GLU A 85 4.39 -0.87 -12.62
N GLY A 86 3.69 -0.42 -13.66
CA GLY A 86 3.78 -1.02 -14.98
C GLY A 86 5.21 -0.97 -15.54
N TYR A 87 5.88 0.18 -15.40
CA TYR A 87 7.29 0.31 -15.78
C TYR A 87 8.21 -0.52 -14.89
N GLY A 88 7.93 -0.61 -13.59
CA GLY A 88 8.67 -1.49 -12.67
C GLY A 88 8.56 -2.97 -13.06
N ALA A 89 7.35 -3.43 -13.42
CA ALA A 89 7.12 -4.79 -13.90
C ALA A 89 7.83 -5.08 -15.25
N GLU A 90 7.85 -4.09 -16.16
CA GLU A 90 8.63 -4.16 -17.40
C GLU A 90 10.12 -4.40 -17.13
N LEU A 91 10.71 -3.61 -16.22
CA LEU A 91 12.11 -3.77 -15.84
C LEU A 91 12.37 -5.10 -15.13
N ALA A 92 11.51 -5.50 -14.20
CA ALA A 92 11.66 -6.77 -13.48
C ALA A 92 11.63 -7.97 -14.41
N ALA A 93 10.79 -7.95 -15.45
CA ALA A 93 10.66 -9.05 -16.39
C ALA A 93 11.94 -9.38 -17.17
N HIS A 94 12.92 -8.46 -17.26
CA HIS A 94 14.18 -8.73 -17.95
C HIS A 94 15.03 -9.77 -17.20
N ASP A 95 15.12 -9.67 -15.87
CA ASP A 95 16.11 -10.43 -15.09
C ASP A 95 15.55 -10.96 -13.75
N ILE A 96 14.22 -11.06 -13.59
CA ILE A 96 13.63 -11.56 -12.36
C ILE A 96 14.09 -12.98 -12.04
N SER A 97 14.51 -13.23 -10.80
CA SER A 97 15.00 -14.53 -10.36
C SER A 97 13.87 -15.53 -10.07
N ASP A 98 14.18 -16.84 -10.16
CA ASP A 98 13.25 -17.90 -9.75
C ASP A 98 12.86 -17.79 -8.25
N GLU A 99 13.78 -17.28 -7.42
CA GLU A 99 13.49 -17.03 -6.00
C GLU A 99 12.44 -15.92 -5.83
N ASP A 100 12.56 -14.82 -6.58
CA ASP A 100 11.58 -13.73 -6.56
C ASP A 100 10.21 -14.19 -7.05
N ILE A 101 10.17 -14.99 -8.12
CA ILE A 101 8.94 -15.62 -8.62
C ILE A 101 8.30 -16.49 -7.53
N THR A 102 9.09 -17.36 -6.87
CA THR A 102 8.60 -18.22 -5.79
C THR A 102 8.00 -17.39 -4.64
N GLN A 103 8.62 -16.26 -4.28
CA GLN A 103 8.10 -15.35 -3.27
C GLN A 103 6.79 -14.68 -3.70
N LEU A 104 6.68 -14.28 -4.97
CA LEU A 104 5.44 -13.70 -5.54
C LEU A 104 4.31 -14.73 -5.55
N GLU A 105 4.58 -15.98 -5.94
CA GLU A 105 3.61 -17.08 -5.89
C GLU A 105 3.09 -17.31 -4.47
N LYS A 106 3.99 -17.35 -3.49
CA LYS A 106 3.62 -17.49 -2.08
C LYS A 106 2.71 -16.35 -1.61
N LEU A 107 3.02 -15.10 -1.95
CA LEU A 107 2.17 -13.95 -1.61
C LEU A 107 0.79 -14.04 -2.29
N ALA A 108 0.73 -14.51 -3.54
CA ALA A 108 -0.53 -14.73 -4.23
C ALA A 108 -1.36 -15.86 -3.58
N ASP A 109 -0.71 -16.97 -3.18
CA ASP A 109 -1.36 -18.07 -2.43
C ASP A 109 -1.91 -17.59 -1.09
N GLU A 110 -1.15 -16.76 -0.34
CA GLU A 110 -1.60 -16.17 0.92
C GLU A 110 -2.84 -15.28 0.72
N MET A 111 -2.88 -14.45 -0.34
CA MET A 111 -4.06 -13.64 -0.66
C MET A 111 -5.28 -14.49 -1.04
N GLU A 112 -5.08 -15.57 -1.78
CA GLU A 112 -6.16 -16.51 -2.15
C GLU A 112 -6.68 -17.28 -0.94
N ALA A 113 -5.79 -17.68 -0.01
CA ALA A 113 -6.14 -18.42 1.21
C ALA A 113 -7.01 -17.61 2.17
N LEU A 114 -6.95 -16.26 2.13
CA LEU A 114 -7.88 -15.41 2.88
C LEU A 114 -9.34 -15.57 2.41
N GLY A 115 -9.57 -16.12 1.22
CA GLY A 115 -10.89 -16.32 0.64
C GLY A 115 -11.68 -15.02 0.51
N LYS A 116 -13.01 -15.09 0.67
CA LYS A 116 -13.85 -13.88 0.67
C LYS A 116 -13.70 -13.16 2.00
N VAL A 117 -12.96 -12.07 1.98
CA VAL A 117 -12.83 -11.18 3.13
C VAL A 117 -14.18 -10.56 3.46
N GLN A 118 -14.65 -10.75 4.70
CA GLN A 118 -15.97 -10.32 5.15
C GLN A 118 -15.91 -9.18 6.18
N ASP A 119 -14.80 -9.02 6.84
CA ASP A 119 -14.57 -8.05 7.90
C ASP A 119 -13.39 -7.10 7.59
N THR A 120 -13.26 -6.11 8.43
CA THR A 120 -12.21 -5.08 8.31
C THR A 120 -10.82 -5.68 8.53
N ALA A 121 -10.66 -6.64 9.46
CA ALA A 121 -9.37 -7.24 9.76
C ALA A 121 -8.81 -8.04 8.57
N GLY A 122 -9.65 -8.87 7.95
CA GLY A 122 -9.27 -9.59 6.73
C GLY A 122 -8.97 -8.67 5.56
N LEU A 123 -9.70 -7.53 5.45
CA LEU A 123 -9.42 -6.53 4.43
C LEU A 123 -8.00 -5.94 4.59
N TYR A 124 -7.61 -5.63 5.83
CA TYR A 124 -6.27 -5.13 6.09
C TYR A 124 -5.19 -6.16 5.82
N GLU A 125 -5.43 -7.41 6.20
CA GLU A 125 -4.47 -8.47 5.95
C GLU A 125 -4.29 -8.68 4.43
N PHE A 126 -5.40 -8.73 3.67
CA PHE A 126 -5.33 -8.75 2.21
C PHE A 126 -4.52 -7.59 1.65
N ALA A 127 -4.83 -6.36 2.08
CA ALA A 127 -4.16 -5.17 1.59
C ALA A 127 -2.67 -5.14 1.97
N ARG A 128 -2.29 -5.65 3.14
CA ARG A 128 -0.90 -5.80 3.58
C ARG A 128 -0.12 -6.75 2.67
N ILE A 129 -0.68 -7.93 2.39
CA ILE A 129 -0.06 -8.93 1.52
C ILE A 129 0.03 -8.39 0.09
N ASN A 130 -1.03 -7.74 -0.40
CA ASN A 130 -1.06 -7.09 -1.70
C ASN A 130 0.04 -6.02 -1.85
N SER A 131 0.21 -5.16 -0.84
CA SER A 131 1.32 -4.19 -0.85
C SER A 131 2.69 -4.87 -0.90
N SER A 132 2.87 -5.99 -0.19
CA SER A 132 4.11 -6.76 -0.22
C SER A 132 4.38 -7.36 -1.60
N PHE A 133 3.33 -7.84 -2.29
CA PHE A 133 3.42 -8.35 -3.67
C PHE A 133 3.91 -7.27 -4.64
N HIS A 134 3.29 -6.10 -4.64
CA HIS A 134 3.69 -4.99 -5.51
C HIS A 134 5.11 -4.51 -5.20
N LYS A 135 5.46 -4.33 -3.92
CA LYS A 135 6.82 -3.93 -3.50
C LYS A 135 7.88 -4.92 -3.97
N LYS A 136 7.59 -6.22 -3.88
CA LYS A 136 8.51 -7.27 -4.34
C LYS A 136 8.83 -7.15 -5.83
N ILE A 137 7.85 -6.85 -6.68
CA ILE A 137 8.07 -6.63 -8.11
C ILE A 137 8.93 -5.39 -8.35
N ILE A 138 8.67 -4.31 -7.60
CA ILE A 138 9.47 -3.08 -7.73
C ILE A 138 10.91 -3.28 -7.24
N GLU A 139 11.12 -4.06 -6.19
CA GLU A 139 12.47 -4.46 -5.74
C GLU A 139 13.18 -5.28 -6.81
N ALA A 140 12.49 -6.27 -7.41
CA ALA A 140 13.03 -7.09 -8.51
C ALA A 140 13.37 -6.29 -9.76
N SER A 141 12.79 -5.09 -9.97
CA SER A 141 13.17 -4.18 -11.05
C SER A 141 14.60 -3.65 -10.95
N GLY A 142 15.24 -3.75 -9.78
CA GLY A 142 16.57 -3.16 -9.50
C GLY A 142 16.61 -1.63 -9.48
N SER A 143 15.49 -0.95 -9.72
CA SER A 143 15.45 0.51 -9.79
C SER A 143 15.30 1.16 -8.42
N ILE A 144 16.40 1.68 -7.87
CA ILE A 144 16.41 2.42 -6.60
C ILE A 144 15.44 3.62 -6.66
N LEU A 145 15.35 4.29 -7.80
CA LEU A 145 14.49 5.45 -7.98
C LEU A 145 13.01 5.06 -7.90
N LEU A 146 12.59 4.00 -8.61
CA LEU A 146 11.21 3.50 -8.54
C LEU A 146 10.85 3.04 -7.13
N THR A 147 11.73 2.30 -6.48
CA THR A 147 11.53 1.85 -5.09
C THR A 147 11.30 3.04 -4.16
N SER A 148 12.08 4.10 -4.30
CA SER A 148 11.92 5.32 -3.49
C SER A 148 10.61 6.05 -3.77
N LEU A 149 10.24 6.23 -5.04
CA LEU A 149 9.01 6.94 -5.43
C LEU A 149 7.74 6.16 -5.04
N LEU A 150 7.74 4.85 -5.28
CA LEU A 150 6.58 3.99 -5.06
C LEU A 150 6.38 3.57 -3.61
N SER A 151 7.42 3.65 -2.76
CA SER A 151 7.31 3.31 -1.33
C SER A 151 6.18 4.05 -0.61
N GLN A 152 5.86 5.26 -1.05
CA GLN A 152 4.77 6.07 -0.50
C GLN A 152 3.42 5.75 -1.17
N LEU A 153 3.41 5.54 -2.49
CA LEU A 153 2.17 5.38 -3.26
C LEU A 153 1.53 3.99 -3.08
N ILE A 154 2.33 2.94 -2.93
CA ILE A 154 1.82 1.56 -2.82
C ILE A 154 1.02 1.34 -1.52
N ASP A 155 1.39 1.99 -0.43
CA ASP A 155 0.69 1.88 0.86
C ASP A 155 -0.53 2.82 0.98
N MET A 156 -0.64 3.84 0.12
CA MET A 156 -1.74 4.81 0.15
C MET A 156 -3.15 4.20 -0.05
N PRO A 157 -3.35 3.23 -0.96
CA PRO A 157 -4.67 2.62 -1.12
C PRO A 157 -5.27 2.06 0.16
N LEU A 158 -4.43 1.63 1.11
CA LEU A 158 -4.88 1.10 2.41
C LEU A 158 -5.59 2.17 3.26
N VAL A 159 -5.12 3.42 3.21
CA VAL A 159 -5.74 4.56 3.90
C VAL A 159 -7.03 4.97 3.19
N VAL A 160 -7.00 4.99 1.86
CA VAL A 160 -8.12 5.39 1.00
C VAL A 160 -9.27 4.39 1.01
N LEU A 161 -8.99 3.10 1.02
CA LEU A 161 -10.01 2.03 1.01
C LEU A 161 -11.00 2.13 2.17
N LYS A 162 -10.61 2.75 3.29
CA LYS A 162 -11.49 2.94 4.44
C LYS A 162 -12.50 4.07 4.26
N GLU A 163 -12.12 5.16 3.60
CA GLU A 163 -13.02 6.31 3.36
C GLU A 163 -14.09 5.98 2.31
N HIS A 164 -13.73 5.19 1.34
CA HIS A 164 -14.62 4.81 0.24
C HIS A 164 -15.04 3.37 0.44
N SER A 165 -16.14 3.15 1.16
CA SER A 165 -16.72 1.84 1.48
C SER A 165 -16.47 0.82 0.36
N TRP A 166 -15.37 0.08 0.49
CA TRP A 166 -14.88 -0.81 -0.55
C TRP A 166 -15.91 -1.91 -0.79
N ARG A 167 -16.65 -1.81 -1.88
CA ARG A 167 -17.55 -2.86 -2.39
C ARG A 167 -16.76 -4.04 -2.98
N GLY A 168 -15.58 -4.31 -2.43
CA GLY A 168 -14.51 -5.13 -2.98
C GLY A 168 -14.68 -6.63 -3.00
N ARG A 169 -15.84 -7.19 -2.64
CA ARG A 169 -16.00 -8.65 -2.72
C ARG A 169 -15.95 -9.18 -4.15
N ALA A 170 -16.47 -8.41 -5.12
CA ALA A 170 -16.38 -8.76 -6.54
C ALA A 170 -14.97 -8.51 -7.11
N ASN A 171 -14.24 -7.55 -6.54
CA ASN A 171 -12.91 -7.17 -7.02
C ASN A 171 -11.79 -8.07 -6.50
N GLN A 172 -11.91 -8.69 -5.32
CA GLN A 172 -10.87 -9.54 -4.73
C GLN A 172 -10.53 -10.76 -5.60
N HIS A 173 -11.55 -11.49 -6.07
CA HIS A 173 -11.32 -12.66 -6.96
C HIS A 173 -10.65 -12.23 -8.26
N ARG A 174 -11.13 -11.13 -8.87
CA ARG A 174 -10.52 -10.57 -10.07
C ARG A 174 -9.08 -10.10 -9.82
N SER A 175 -8.82 -9.44 -8.69
CA SER A 175 -7.48 -9.01 -8.31
C SER A 175 -6.53 -10.20 -8.18
N ASN A 176 -6.94 -11.28 -7.51
CA ASN A 176 -6.13 -12.48 -7.37
C ASN A 176 -5.80 -13.12 -8.73
N GLN A 177 -6.79 -13.21 -9.63
CA GLN A 177 -6.55 -13.71 -10.99
C GLN A 177 -5.55 -12.83 -11.76
N GLN A 178 -5.65 -11.51 -11.58
CA GLN A 178 -4.73 -10.58 -12.22
C GLN A 178 -3.30 -10.68 -11.64
N HIS A 179 -3.13 -10.97 -10.35
CA HIS A 179 -1.82 -11.24 -9.76
C HIS A 179 -1.18 -12.48 -10.41
N ARG A 180 -1.96 -13.55 -10.68
CA ARG A 180 -1.45 -14.73 -11.42
C ARG A 180 -1.00 -14.35 -12.84
N ASN A 181 -1.77 -13.53 -13.55
CA ASN A 181 -1.40 -13.07 -14.89
C ASN A 181 -0.09 -12.23 -14.87
N ILE A 182 0.12 -11.43 -13.82
CA ILE A 182 1.37 -10.69 -13.64
C ILE A 182 2.55 -11.66 -13.43
N ILE A 183 2.39 -12.68 -12.57
CA ILE A 183 3.41 -13.69 -12.34
C ILE A 183 3.73 -14.43 -13.64
N ASP A 184 2.71 -14.82 -14.43
CA ASP A 184 2.91 -15.51 -15.71
C ASP A 184 3.71 -14.66 -16.72
N ALA A 185 3.41 -13.35 -16.78
CA ALA A 185 4.13 -12.41 -17.63
C ALA A 185 5.62 -12.26 -17.21
N LEU A 186 5.86 -12.20 -15.88
CA LEU A 186 7.21 -12.13 -15.33
C LEU A 186 8.00 -13.42 -15.62
N LYS A 187 7.39 -14.60 -15.42
CA LYS A 187 7.98 -15.91 -15.72
C LYS A 187 8.33 -16.10 -17.18
N SER A 188 7.54 -15.52 -18.07
CA SER A 188 7.80 -15.58 -19.50
C SER A 188 8.87 -14.60 -19.97
N HIS A 189 9.42 -13.78 -19.06
CA HIS A 189 10.37 -12.73 -19.40
C HIS A 189 9.89 -11.85 -20.57
N ASP A 190 8.57 -11.50 -20.58
CA ASP A 190 7.98 -10.57 -21.56
C ASP A 190 7.74 -9.20 -20.92
N PRO A 191 8.66 -8.23 -21.11
CA PRO A 191 8.56 -6.91 -20.51
C PRO A 191 7.30 -6.13 -20.90
N LYS A 192 6.88 -6.26 -22.18
CA LYS A 192 5.70 -5.54 -22.69
C LYS A 192 4.41 -6.11 -22.12
N TRP A 193 4.33 -7.42 -22.00
CA TRP A 193 3.20 -8.09 -21.37
C TRP A 193 3.15 -7.77 -19.87
N ALA A 194 4.26 -7.90 -19.15
CA ALA A 194 4.35 -7.57 -17.74
C ALA A 194 3.88 -6.14 -17.45
N ARG A 195 4.34 -5.15 -18.23
CA ARG A 195 3.86 -3.77 -18.15
C ARG A 195 2.35 -3.65 -18.34
N SER A 196 1.83 -4.28 -19.38
CA SER A 196 0.42 -4.15 -19.77
C SER A 196 -0.51 -4.75 -18.73
N VAL A 197 -0.20 -5.93 -18.19
CA VAL A 197 -1.02 -6.60 -17.17
C VAL A 197 -0.95 -5.88 -15.83
N MET A 198 0.22 -5.37 -15.42
CA MET A 198 0.36 -4.58 -14.19
C MET A 198 -0.42 -3.27 -14.31
N TYR A 199 -0.29 -2.52 -15.40
CA TYR A 199 -1.05 -1.30 -15.62
C TYR A 199 -2.55 -1.55 -15.53
N GLY A 200 -3.05 -2.54 -16.27
CA GLY A 200 -4.48 -2.91 -16.28
C GLY A 200 -4.98 -3.36 -14.91
N HIS A 201 -4.15 -4.08 -14.16
CA HIS A 201 -4.46 -4.48 -12.79
C HIS A 201 -4.69 -3.27 -11.90
N ILE A 202 -3.75 -2.33 -11.83
CA ILE A 202 -3.86 -1.14 -10.96
C ILE A 202 -5.10 -0.32 -11.33
N ILE A 203 -5.32 -0.01 -12.62
CA ILE A 203 -6.48 0.76 -13.06
C ILE A 203 -7.80 0.05 -12.71
N SER A 204 -7.84 -1.27 -12.84
CA SER A 204 -9.06 -2.05 -12.58
C SER A 204 -9.43 -2.16 -11.10
N THR A 205 -8.46 -1.92 -10.20
CA THR A 205 -8.66 -1.97 -8.75
C THR A 205 -8.95 -0.61 -8.13
N ARG A 206 -8.95 0.46 -8.94
CA ARG A 206 -9.30 1.81 -8.49
C ARG A 206 -10.70 1.84 -7.87
N PRO A 207 -10.87 2.46 -6.69
CA PRO A 207 -12.20 2.73 -6.14
C PRO A 207 -12.98 3.64 -7.09
N HIS A 208 -14.20 3.28 -7.43
CA HIS A 208 -15.11 4.18 -8.15
C HIS A 208 -15.99 4.90 -7.14
N PRO A 209 -16.14 6.23 -7.23
CA PRO A 209 -17.15 6.93 -6.45
C PRO A 209 -18.51 6.28 -6.74
N GLU A 210 -19.30 6.06 -5.71
CA GLU A 210 -20.68 5.61 -5.93
C GLU A 210 -21.36 6.65 -6.82
N SER A 211 -21.90 6.21 -7.95
CA SER A 211 -22.94 6.99 -8.61
C SER A 211 -24.04 7.17 -7.55
N LYS A 212 -24.13 8.39 -6.98
CA LYS A 212 -25.23 8.75 -6.09
C LYS A 212 -26.53 8.40 -6.80
N PRO A 213 -27.45 7.71 -6.12
CA PRO A 213 -28.73 7.37 -6.68
C PRO A 213 -29.53 8.62 -7.07
#